data_c1646e417e071a9527c6a21367c98497
#
_entry.id   c1646e417e071a9527c6a21367c98497
#
_cell.length_a   1.000
_cell.length_b   1.000
_cell.length_c   1.000
_cell.angle_alpha   90.00
_cell.angle_beta   90.00
_cell.angle_gamma   90.00
#
_symmetry.space_group_name_H-M   'P 1'
#
loop_
_entity.id
_entity.type
_entity.pdbx_description
1 polymer ?
#
loop_
_entity_poly.entity_id
_entity_poly.type
_entity_poly.pdbx_seq_one_letter_code
_entity_poly.pdbx_strand_id
1 'polypeptide(L)'
;RMILADLGYEIQSMKEAGIDIDIVEDGQTFEENALIKARAISKESGCLVLADDSGLEVDYMDKAPGIYSARFLGEDTSYRIKNQYIIDKLAGVPDPERTARFVCAIAAVFPDGSEYTERGTIEGIIGYEERGENGFGYDPIFYLPEEMH
;
A
#
# COMPACT_ATOMS: atom_id res chain seq x y z
N ARG A 1 -12.22 1.56 9.85
CA ARG A 1 -12.45 1.62 11.31
C ARG A 1 -13.91 1.87 11.65
N MET A 2 -14.51 2.88 11.06
CA MET A 2 -15.90 3.26 11.34
C MET A 2 -16.91 2.16 11.02
N ILE A 3 -16.71 1.43 9.94
CA ILE A 3 -17.61 0.35 9.53
C ILE A 3 -17.70 -0.74 10.60
N LEU A 4 -16.55 -1.17 11.12
CA LEU A 4 -16.52 -2.21 12.15
C LEU A 4 -17.04 -1.70 13.50
N ALA A 5 -16.82 -0.42 13.81
CA ALA A 5 -17.35 0.19 15.02
C ALA A 5 -18.88 0.16 15.03
N ASP A 6 -19.52 0.35 13.87
CA ASP A 6 -20.97 0.30 13.72
C ASP A 6 -21.54 -1.10 13.99
N LEU A 7 -20.69 -2.13 13.92
CA LEU A 7 -21.09 -3.50 14.23
C LEU A 7 -20.91 -3.86 15.70
N GLY A 8 -20.53 -2.89 16.53
CA GLY A 8 -20.39 -3.08 17.96
C GLY A 8 -19.05 -3.64 18.41
N TYR A 9 -18.07 -3.69 17.54
CA TYR A 9 -16.72 -4.14 17.89
C TYR A 9 -15.89 -2.97 18.40
N GLU A 10 -15.06 -3.25 19.42
CA GLU A 10 -14.06 -2.30 19.86
C GLU A 10 -12.83 -2.41 18.96
N ILE A 11 -12.46 -1.30 18.29
CA ILE A 11 -11.37 -1.26 17.35
C ILE A 11 -10.25 -0.41 17.92
N GLN A 12 -9.05 -0.99 17.97
CA GLN A 12 -7.86 -0.30 18.44
C GLN A 12 -6.74 -0.41 17.42
N SER A 13 -5.94 0.63 17.28
CA SER A 13 -4.70 0.56 16.52
C SER A 13 -3.66 -0.20 17.34
N MET A 14 -2.59 -0.64 16.70
CA MET A 14 -1.48 -1.30 17.37
C MET A 14 -0.95 -0.44 18.52
N LYS A 15 -0.82 0.86 18.30
CA LYS A 15 -0.36 1.81 19.30
C LYS A 15 -1.33 1.93 20.48
N GLU A 16 -2.63 2.00 20.20
CA GLU A 16 -3.68 2.07 21.24
C GLU A 16 -3.69 0.83 22.11
N ALA A 17 -3.40 -0.33 21.52
CA ALA A 17 -3.36 -1.60 22.24
C ALA A 17 -2.04 -1.79 23.00
N GLY A 18 -1.11 -0.85 22.92
CA GLY A 18 0.17 -0.93 23.61
C GLY A 18 1.15 -1.91 22.98
N ILE A 19 0.94 -2.25 21.73
CA ILE A 19 1.80 -3.20 21.00
C ILE A 19 2.91 -2.42 20.30
N ASP A 20 4.15 -2.72 20.66
CA ASP A 20 5.34 -2.10 20.07
C ASP A 20 6.31 -3.21 19.70
N ILE A 21 6.20 -3.71 18.47
CA ILE A 21 7.04 -4.78 17.96
C ILE A 21 7.60 -4.39 16.60
N ASP A 22 8.80 -4.85 16.32
CA ASP A 22 9.40 -4.70 15.01
C ASP A 22 8.94 -5.85 14.12
N ILE A 23 8.35 -5.51 12.99
CA ILE A 23 7.84 -6.51 12.05
C ILE A 23 8.66 -6.41 10.77
N VAL A 24 9.29 -7.54 10.40
CA VAL A 24 10.06 -7.63 9.15
C VAL A 24 9.12 -8.10 8.04
N GLU A 25 8.82 -7.21 7.10
CA GLU A 25 7.94 -7.50 5.97
C GLU A 25 8.80 -7.98 4.80
N ASP A 26 9.15 -9.24 4.82
CA ASP A 26 10.01 -9.87 3.81
C ASP A 26 9.27 -10.80 2.84
N GLY A 27 7.95 -10.61 2.74
CA GLY A 27 7.13 -11.37 1.81
C GLY A 27 7.38 -10.97 0.35
N GLN A 28 6.90 -11.83 -0.56
CA GLN A 28 7.04 -11.63 -1.99
C GLN A 28 5.82 -10.97 -2.62
N THR A 29 4.71 -10.85 -1.87
CA THR A 29 3.47 -10.24 -2.35
C THR A 29 2.91 -9.31 -1.28
N PHE A 30 1.97 -8.45 -1.70
CA PHE A 30 1.26 -7.59 -0.76
C PHE A 30 0.48 -8.42 0.26
N GLU A 31 -0.14 -9.51 -0.18
CA GLU A 31 -0.89 -10.41 0.70
C GLU A 31 0.02 -11.04 1.76
N GLU A 32 1.21 -11.50 1.35
CA GLU A 32 2.16 -12.07 2.30
C GLU A 32 2.60 -11.06 3.35
N ASN A 33 2.90 -9.84 2.94
CA ASN A 33 3.32 -8.79 3.87
C ASN A 33 2.20 -8.40 4.83
N ALA A 34 0.96 -8.31 4.34
CA ALA A 34 -0.19 -8.05 5.18
C ALA A 34 -0.38 -9.18 6.21
N LEU A 35 -0.24 -10.44 5.79
CA LEU A 35 -0.32 -11.59 6.70
C LEU A 35 0.79 -11.58 7.74
N ILE A 36 2.01 -11.26 7.35
CA ILE A 36 3.14 -11.20 8.28
C ILE A 36 2.84 -10.20 9.40
N LYS A 37 2.34 -9.03 9.03
CA LYS A 37 1.94 -8.01 10.03
C LYS A 37 0.81 -8.52 10.93
N ALA A 38 -0.24 -9.04 10.32
CA ALA A 38 -1.41 -9.49 11.07
C ALA A 38 -1.07 -10.63 12.01
N ARG A 39 -0.26 -11.59 11.57
CA ARG A 39 0.18 -12.73 12.39
C ARG A 39 0.99 -12.27 13.60
N ALA A 40 1.94 -11.36 13.36
CA ALA A 40 2.80 -10.85 14.44
C ALA A 40 1.99 -10.14 15.50
N ILE A 41 1.05 -9.29 15.09
CA ILE A 41 0.22 -8.52 16.01
C ILE A 41 -0.78 -9.44 16.73
N SER A 42 -1.36 -10.41 16.02
CA SER A 42 -2.30 -11.36 16.62
C SER A 42 -1.62 -12.21 17.70
N LYS A 43 -0.38 -12.62 17.44
CA LYS A 43 0.42 -13.39 18.41
C LYS A 43 0.64 -12.60 19.69
N GLU A 44 0.91 -11.31 19.58
CA GLU A 44 1.12 -10.44 20.74
C GLU A 44 -0.17 -10.08 21.47
N SER A 45 -1.25 -9.85 20.72
CA SER A 45 -2.49 -9.34 21.29
C SER A 45 -3.51 -10.41 21.65
N GLY A 46 -3.46 -11.57 20.97
CA GLY A 46 -4.48 -12.61 21.13
C GLY A 46 -5.84 -12.24 20.60
N CYS A 47 -5.91 -11.20 19.75
CA CYS A 47 -7.16 -10.66 19.21
C CYS A 47 -7.27 -10.89 17.72
N LEU A 48 -8.47 -10.65 17.17
CA LEU A 48 -8.64 -10.52 15.73
C LEU A 48 -7.84 -9.31 15.25
N VAL A 49 -7.02 -9.49 14.25
CA VAL A 49 -6.17 -8.43 13.71
C VAL A 49 -6.46 -8.26 12.23
N LEU A 50 -6.61 -7.00 11.83
CA LEU A 50 -6.65 -6.61 10.41
C LEU A 50 -5.39 -5.81 10.11
N ALA A 51 -4.70 -6.19 9.06
CA ALA A 51 -3.53 -5.46 8.58
C ALA A 51 -3.61 -5.31 7.07
N ASP A 52 -2.94 -4.30 6.56
CA ASP A 52 -2.90 -4.06 5.12
C ASP A 52 -1.47 -3.85 4.64
N ASP A 53 -1.29 -4.07 3.35
CA ASP A 53 -0.09 -3.67 2.64
C ASP A 53 -0.51 -3.11 1.29
N SER A 54 0.03 -1.95 0.94
CA SER A 54 -0.38 -1.21 -0.25
C SER A 54 0.82 -0.68 -0.99
N GLY A 55 0.67 -0.49 -2.29
CA GLY A 55 1.74 0.10 -3.07
C GLY A 55 1.35 0.38 -4.50
N LEU A 56 2.31 0.96 -5.22
CA LEU A 56 2.18 1.33 -6.61
C LEU A 56 2.97 0.34 -7.46
N GLU A 57 2.32 -0.20 -8.49
CA GLU A 57 2.99 -1.03 -9.52
C GLU A 57 2.99 -0.28 -10.83
N VAL A 58 4.17 -0.01 -11.38
CA VAL A 58 4.34 0.66 -12.67
C VAL A 58 4.79 -0.37 -13.70
N ASP A 59 3.97 -0.60 -14.72
CA ASP A 59 4.24 -1.66 -15.69
C ASP A 59 5.55 -1.45 -16.45
N TYR A 60 5.86 -0.22 -16.83
CA TYR A 60 7.11 0.10 -17.54
C TYR A 60 8.36 -0.17 -16.68
N MET A 61 8.20 -0.23 -15.37
CA MET A 61 9.28 -0.48 -14.42
C MET A 61 9.22 -1.90 -13.86
N ASP A 62 8.65 -2.85 -14.59
CA ASP A 62 8.48 -4.24 -14.18
C ASP A 62 7.74 -4.34 -12.85
N LYS A 63 6.70 -3.53 -12.69
CA LYS A 63 5.83 -3.45 -11.50
C LYS A 63 6.53 -2.86 -10.26
N ALA A 64 7.70 -2.24 -10.44
CA ALA A 64 8.31 -1.49 -9.34
C ALA A 64 7.54 -0.18 -9.11
N PRO A 65 7.53 0.40 -7.93
CA PRO A 65 8.19 -0.08 -6.72
C PRO A 65 7.49 -1.26 -6.02
N GLY A 66 6.20 -1.55 -6.34
CA GLY A 66 5.50 -2.73 -5.83
C GLY A 66 5.52 -2.83 -4.31
N ILE A 67 5.87 -4.00 -3.78
CA ILE A 67 5.92 -4.22 -2.33
C ILE A 67 6.94 -3.35 -1.61
N TYR A 68 7.84 -2.71 -2.34
CA TYR A 68 8.85 -1.82 -1.78
C TYR A 68 8.43 -0.34 -1.83
N SER A 69 7.16 -0.06 -2.13
CA SER A 69 6.68 1.31 -2.36
C SER A 69 7.03 2.27 -1.22
N ALA A 70 6.88 1.86 0.03
CA ALA A 70 7.19 2.72 1.17
C ALA A 70 8.70 2.94 1.34
N ARG A 71 9.51 1.98 0.90
CA ARG A 71 10.97 2.00 1.06
C ARG A 71 11.72 2.37 -0.21
N PHE A 72 11.00 2.62 -1.29
CA PHE A 72 11.60 2.91 -2.60
C PHE A 72 12.55 4.10 -2.48
N LEU A 73 13.79 3.93 -2.93
CA LEU A 73 14.88 4.91 -2.83
C LEU A 73 15.26 5.27 -1.38
N GLY A 74 14.84 4.45 -0.40
CA GLY A 74 15.13 4.66 1.02
C GLY A 74 13.90 5.07 1.82
N GLU A 75 13.80 4.58 3.04
CA GLU A 75 12.64 4.85 3.91
C GLU A 75 12.46 6.34 4.22
N ASP A 76 13.56 7.06 4.38
CA ASP A 76 13.53 8.48 4.76
C ASP A 76 13.53 9.41 3.54
N THR A 77 13.48 8.86 2.33
CA THR A 77 13.44 9.66 1.12
C THR A 77 12.04 10.24 0.93
N SER A 78 11.95 11.53 0.63
CA SER A 78 10.65 12.18 0.43
C SER A 78 9.92 11.60 -0.79
N TYR A 79 8.58 11.61 -0.76
CA TYR A 79 7.79 11.18 -1.91
C TYR A 79 7.97 12.08 -3.12
N ARG A 80 8.33 13.34 -2.91
CA ARG A 80 8.65 14.24 -4.01
C ARG A 80 9.80 13.68 -4.85
N ILE A 81 10.85 13.17 -4.19
CA ILE A 81 12.01 12.57 -4.86
C ILE A 81 11.59 11.25 -5.51
N LYS A 82 10.84 10.42 -4.80
CA LYS A 82 10.35 9.14 -5.34
C LYS A 82 9.49 9.36 -6.58
N ASN A 83 8.57 10.31 -6.51
CA ASN A 83 7.68 10.64 -7.61
C ASN A 83 8.47 11.17 -8.82
N GLN A 84 9.42 12.05 -8.57
CA GLN A 84 10.24 12.59 -9.65
C GLN A 84 11.08 11.51 -10.32
N TYR A 85 11.61 10.57 -9.55
CA TYR A 85 12.37 9.44 -10.10
C TYR A 85 11.49 8.64 -11.08
N ILE A 86 10.26 8.36 -10.70
CA ILE A 86 9.34 7.60 -11.56
C ILE A 86 8.99 8.40 -12.83
N ILE A 87 8.70 9.68 -12.68
CA ILE A 87 8.43 10.56 -13.82
C ILE A 87 9.63 10.56 -14.79
N ASP A 88 10.83 10.68 -14.27
CA ASP A 88 12.05 10.70 -15.08
C ASP A 88 12.29 9.37 -15.80
N LYS A 89 11.99 8.24 -15.13
CA LYS A 89 12.12 6.91 -15.75
C LYS A 89 11.17 6.73 -16.92
N LEU A 90 10.01 7.39 -16.88
CA LEU A 90 9.02 7.30 -17.93
C LEU A 90 9.10 8.47 -18.91
N ALA A 91 10.17 9.26 -18.87
CA ALA A 91 10.37 10.35 -19.83
C ALA A 91 10.41 9.80 -21.25
N GLY A 92 9.57 10.35 -22.13
CA GLY A 92 9.47 9.89 -23.52
C GLY A 92 8.62 8.65 -23.73
N VAL A 93 8.09 8.05 -22.67
CA VAL A 93 7.22 6.87 -22.78
C VAL A 93 5.79 7.33 -23.10
N PRO A 94 5.16 6.80 -24.17
CA PRO A 94 3.78 7.20 -24.53
C PRO A 94 2.75 6.66 -23.53
N ASP A 95 1.59 7.32 -23.49
CA ASP A 95 0.51 7.00 -22.54
C ASP A 95 0.16 5.52 -22.45
N PRO A 96 0.00 4.78 -23.56
CA PRO A 96 -0.37 3.36 -23.47
C PRO A 96 0.63 2.49 -22.73
N GLU A 97 1.88 2.93 -22.61
CA GLU A 97 2.93 2.19 -21.90
C GLU A 97 3.20 2.72 -20.50
N ARG A 98 2.42 3.72 -20.06
CA ARG A 98 2.55 4.32 -18.73
C ARG A 98 1.56 3.73 -17.72
N THR A 99 0.96 2.60 -18.04
CA THR A 99 -0.03 1.98 -17.17
C THR A 99 0.55 1.61 -15.81
N ALA A 100 -0.27 1.78 -14.79
CA ALA A 100 0.12 1.50 -13.42
C ALA A 100 -1.14 1.19 -12.62
N ARG A 101 -0.94 0.70 -11.39
CA ARG A 101 -2.06 0.46 -10.49
C ARG A 101 -1.63 0.66 -9.05
N PHE A 102 -2.59 1.12 -8.24
CA PHE A 102 -2.46 0.98 -6.79
C PHE A 102 -3.03 -0.36 -6.38
N VAL A 103 -2.29 -1.06 -5.53
CA VAL A 103 -2.70 -2.34 -4.95
C VAL A 103 -2.88 -2.14 -3.46
N CYS A 104 -3.97 -2.68 -2.92
CA CYS A 104 -4.18 -2.76 -1.48
C CYS A 104 -4.56 -4.19 -1.14
N ALA A 105 -3.78 -4.82 -0.28
CA ALA A 105 -4.08 -6.15 0.24
C ALA A 105 -4.39 -6.03 1.72
N ILE A 106 -5.47 -6.69 2.14
CA ILE A 106 -5.88 -6.71 3.54
C ILE A 106 -5.82 -8.14 4.02
N ALA A 107 -5.25 -8.35 5.20
CA ALA A 107 -5.21 -9.66 5.85
C ALA A 107 -5.98 -9.59 7.17
N ALA A 108 -6.73 -10.64 7.47
CA ALA A 108 -7.39 -10.81 8.75
C ALA A 108 -6.86 -12.10 9.38
N VAL A 109 -6.42 -12.00 10.63
CA VAL A 109 -5.95 -13.16 11.41
C VAL A 109 -6.79 -13.22 12.67
N PHE A 110 -7.47 -14.34 12.85
CA PHE A 110 -8.34 -14.60 14.01
C PHE A 110 -7.56 -15.27 15.13
N PRO A 111 -8.04 -15.13 16.40
CA PRO A 111 -7.36 -15.76 17.53
C PRO A 111 -7.24 -17.28 17.43
N ASP A 112 -8.14 -17.93 16.68
CA ASP A 112 -8.11 -19.38 16.48
C ASP A 112 -7.13 -19.82 15.39
N GLY A 113 -6.43 -18.87 14.75
CA GLY A 113 -5.46 -19.15 13.69
C GLY A 113 -6.02 -19.08 12.27
N SER A 114 -7.32 -18.84 12.11
CA SER A 114 -7.91 -18.65 10.77
C SER A 114 -7.37 -17.39 10.14
N GLU A 115 -7.11 -17.45 8.83
CA GLU A 115 -6.53 -16.33 8.09
C GLU A 115 -7.30 -16.12 6.79
N TYR A 116 -7.49 -14.84 6.43
CA TYR A 116 -8.17 -14.45 5.20
C TYR A 116 -7.44 -13.28 4.57
N THR A 117 -7.40 -13.24 3.24
CA THR A 117 -6.82 -12.10 2.52
C THR A 117 -7.77 -11.66 1.42
N GLU A 118 -7.69 -10.37 1.11
CA GLU A 118 -8.45 -9.75 0.02
C GLU A 118 -7.55 -8.73 -0.67
N ARG A 119 -7.67 -8.61 -1.99
CA ARG A 119 -6.88 -7.67 -2.78
C ARG A 119 -7.80 -6.78 -3.62
N GLY A 120 -7.55 -5.47 -3.57
CA GLY A 120 -8.19 -4.50 -4.45
C GLY A 120 -7.16 -3.77 -5.27
N THR A 121 -7.52 -3.36 -6.48
CA THR A 121 -6.64 -2.56 -7.34
C THR A 121 -7.41 -1.40 -7.95
N ILE A 122 -6.69 -0.31 -8.22
CA ILE A 122 -7.19 0.83 -8.96
C ILE A 122 -6.23 1.05 -10.12
N GLU A 123 -6.74 0.91 -11.35
CA GLU A 123 -5.93 1.07 -12.56
C GLU A 123 -5.86 2.53 -12.99
N GLY A 124 -4.71 2.94 -13.50
CA GLY A 124 -4.50 4.28 -14.00
C GLY A 124 -3.22 4.39 -14.79
N ILE A 125 -2.70 5.60 -14.92
CA ILE A 125 -1.41 5.83 -15.59
C ILE A 125 -0.53 6.72 -14.71
N ILE A 126 0.77 6.68 -14.99
CA ILE A 126 1.72 7.61 -14.40
C ILE A 126 1.69 8.89 -15.23
N GLY A 127 1.45 10.02 -14.57
CA GLY A 127 1.42 11.32 -15.22
C GLY A 127 2.80 11.84 -15.57
N TYR A 128 2.81 13.02 -16.18
CA TYR A 128 4.04 13.68 -16.62
C TYR A 128 4.60 14.63 -15.57
N GLU A 129 3.81 14.96 -14.57
CA GLU A 129 4.16 15.86 -13.48
C GLU A 129 3.29 15.57 -12.27
N GLU A 130 3.69 16.07 -11.11
CA GLU A 130 2.84 15.95 -9.93
C GLU A 130 1.62 16.86 -10.07
N ARG A 131 0.45 16.35 -9.63
CA ARG A 131 -0.81 17.10 -9.60
C ARG A 131 -1.42 17.06 -8.22
N GLY A 132 -2.07 18.15 -7.85
CA GLY A 132 -2.76 18.29 -6.57
C GLY A 132 -1.79 18.67 -5.46
N GLU A 133 -2.34 19.31 -4.44
CA GLU A 133 -1.57 19.80 -3.30
C GLU A 133 -1.72 18.93 -2.06
N ASN A 134 -2.81 18.15 -2.01
CA ASN A 134 -3.16 17.34 -0.84
C ASN A 134 -3.00 15.84 -1.07
N GLY A 135 -2.29 15.46 -2.13
CA GLY A 135 -2.04 14.05 -2.42
C GLY A 135 -1.12 13.42 -1.39
N PHE A 136 -1.27 12.12 -1.20
CA PHE A 136 -0.46 11.34 -0.27
C PHE A 136 0.39 10.35 -1.05
N GLY A 137 1.67 10.25 -0.67
CA GLY A 137 2.56 9.28 -1.28
C GLY A 137 2.71 9.47 -2.78
N TYR A 138 2.32 8.45 -3.55
CA TYR A 138 2.40 8.47 -5.01
C TYR A 138 1.16 9.08 -5.69
N ASP A 139 0.14 9.47 -4.94
CA ASP A 139 -1.09 10.02 -5.51
C ASP A 139 -0.86 11.16 -6.49
N PRO A 140 0.09 12.09 -6.25
CA PRO A 140 0.31 13.20 -7.18
C PRO A 140 0.68 12.81 -8.61
N ILE A 141 1.24 11.62 -8.80
CA ILE A 141 1.66 11.15 -10.14
C ILE A 141 0.78 10.06 -10.71
N PHE A 142 -0.19 9.57 -9.94
CA PHE A 142 -1.09 8.50 -10.37
C PHE A 142 -2.39 9.12 -10.87
N TYR A 143 -2.63 9.04 -12.18
CA TYR A 143 -3.79 9.63 -12.83
C TYR A 143 -4.84 8.57 -13.10
N LEU A 144 -6.07 8.83 -12.66
CA LEU A 144 -7.21 7.96 -12.97
C LEU A 144 -7.75 8.31 -14.37
N PRO A 145 -8.44 7.36 -15.05
CA PRO A 145 -8.95 7.61 -16.39
C PRO A 145 -9.83 8.86 -16.51
N GLU A 146 -10.65 9.15 -15.53
CA GLU A 146 -11.52 10.34 -15.54
C GLU A 146 -10.72 11.65 -15.39
N GLU A 147 -9.49 11.61 -14.93
CA GLU A 147 -8.62 12.77 -14.78
C GLU A 147 -7.77 13.03 -16.02
N MET A 148 -7.82 12.12 -16.98
CA MET A 148 -7.06 12.23 -18.23
C MET A 148 -7.73 13.11 -19.27
N HIS A 149 -8.90 13.60 -18.99
CA HIS A 149 -9.72 14.41 -19.92
C HIS A 149 -9.55 15.91 -19.70
#